data_1eff84de8fd700885801fc26ee9467a9
#
_entry.id   1eff84de8fd700885801fc26ee9467a9
#
_cell.length_a   1.000
_cell.length_b   1.000
_cell.length_c   1.000
_cell.angle_alpha   90.00
_cell.angle_beta   90.00
_cell.angle_gamma   90.00
#
_symmetry.space_group_name_H-M   'P 1'
#
loop_
_entity.id
_entity.type
_entity.pdbx_description
1 polymer ?
#
loop_
_entity_poly.entity_id
_entity_poly.type
_entity_poly.pdbx_seq_one_letter_code
_entity_poly.pdbx_strand_id
1 'polypeptide(L)'
;MQRRTFMNMTAGAMTALAVEPFARATGQNVKSPVAYPDPAVEIVDPRFAKYRVLSAAVERLYTGTRWAEGPVWFGDGRYLLFSDIPNNRMLRWLEDTGEVSVFRSPSNYSNGNSRDRQGRLLTCEHDSRRLTRTEHDGTITVLMDHFQGKPLNAPNDLAVHSDGAIWFTDPGYGIMSNYEGHKAAFELPANVYRLDPNTREATVVVGDMDKPNGICFSPDEKKLYIVDTGEPKHPGDPRPIRVYDVDNGTRLKNGRQFVNMAPGSSDGIRCDVDGNVWSAAGWGPDGFNGVHVFAPDGVLIGRIHLPETCANLCFGGAKKNRLFMAASQSLYAVYVGTEGAQVP
;
A
#
# COMPACT_ATOMS: atom_id res chain seq x y z
N MET A 1 -62.77 -14.08 73.50
CA MET A 1 -61.33 -14.40 73.69
C MET A 1 -60.61 -14.36 72.38
N GLN A 2 -59.94 -13.27 72.10
CA GLN A 2 -59.19 -13.06 70.85
C GLN A 2 -57.73 -13.36 71.10
N ARG A 3 -57.14 -14.25 70.32
CA ARG A 3 -55.68 -14.47 70.28
C ARG A 3 -55.11 -13.72 69.09
N ARG A 4 -54.24 -12.77 69.37
CA ARG A 4 -53.42 -12.05 68.37
C ARG A 4 -52.28 -12.96 67.89
N THR A 5 -52.22 -13.16 66.60
CA THR A 5 -51.10 -13.85 65.93
C THR A 5 -50.08 -12.77 65.50
N PHE A 6 -48.84 -12.89 65.99
CA PHE A 6 -47.73 -12.04 65.58
C PHE A 6 -47.21 -12.53 64.21
N MET A 7 -47.14 -11.61 63.27
CA MET A 7 -46.53 -11.81 61.96
C MET A 7 -45.05 -11.48 62.06
N ASN A 8 -44.17 -12.47 61.92
CA ASN A 8 -42.73 -12.25 61.77
C ASN A 8 -42.43 -11.79 60.37
N MET A 9 -41.94 -10.56 60.22
CA MET A 9 -41.35 -10.04 59.02
C MET A 9 -39.88 -10.51 58.97
N THR A 10 -39.57 -11.43 58.07
CA THR A 10 -38.20 -11.73 57.67
C THR A 10 -37.68 -10.63 56.75
N ALA A 11 -36.64 -9.95 57.20
CA ALA A 11 -35.90 -8.97 56.42
C ALA A 11 -35.14 -9.72 55.30
N GLY A 12 -35.58 -9.51 54.06
CA GLY A 12 -34.84 -9.95 52.85
C GLY A 12 -33.62 -9.06 52.66
N ALA A 13 -32.44 -9.67 52.70
CA ALA A 13 -31.20 -9.01 52.30
C ALA A 13 -31.24 -8.72 50.82
N MET A 14 -31.35 -7.44 50.41
CA MET A 14 -31.04 -6.99 49.07
C MET A 14 -29.53 -7.04 48.87
N THR A 15 -29.07 -8.04 48.14
CA THR A 15 -27.72 -8.05 47.55
C THR A 15 -27.68 -6.98 46.47
N ALA A 16 -27.05 -5.84 46.79
CA ALA A 16 -26.67 -4.86 45.77
C ALA A 16 -25.62 -5.50 44.86
N LEU A 17 -26.01 -5.82 43.64
CA LEU A 17 -25.07 -6.10 42.56
C LEU A 17 -24.27 -4.82 42.31
N ALA A 18 -23.03 -4.78 42.79
CA ALA A 18 -22.08 -3.79 42.40
C ALA A 18 -21.83 -3.96 40.90
N VAL A 19 -22.38 -3.08 40.08
CA VAL A 19 -21.97 -2.90 38.69
C VAL A 19 -20.57 -2.30 38.78
N GLU A 20 -19.55 -3.16 38.60
CA GLU A 20 -18.21 -2.66 38.40
C GLU A 20 -18.22 -1.76 37.14
N PRO A 21 -17.72 -0.51 37.25
CA PRO A 21 -17.57 0.31 36.06
C PRO A 21 -16.58 -0.43 35.15
N PHE A 22 -17.01 -0.72 33.93
CA PHE A 22 -16.10 -1.16 32.87
C PHE A 22 -14.93 -0.18 32.86
N ALA A 23 -13.81 -0.56 33.44
CA ALA A 23 -12.56 0.13 33.27
C ALA A 23 -12.26 0.04 31.75
N ARG A 24 -12.56 1.12 31.03
CA ARG A 24 -11.95 1.33 29.72
C ARG A 24 -10.46 1.21 29.97
N ALA A 25 -9.90 0.12 29.50
CA ALA A 25 -8.45 -0.01 29.35
C ALA A 25 -8.02 1.03 28.31
N THR A 26 -7.91 2.29 28.73
CA THR A 26 -7.10 3.28 28.04
C THR A 26 -5.66 2.93 28.31
N GLY A 27 -5.22 1.83 27.73
CA GLY A 27 -3.81 1.59 27.48
C GLY A 27 -3.36 2.60 26.45
N GLN A 28 -3.28 3.85 26.82
CA GLN A 28 -2.41 4.79 26.14
C GLN A 28 -1.01 4.23 26.33
N ASN A 29 -0.53 3.51 25.32
CA ASN A 29 0.91 3.35 25.13
C ASN A 29 1.45 4.77 25.04
N VAL A 30 1.92 5.31 26.15
CA VAL A 30 2.67 6.56 26.18
C VAL A 30 3.91 6.25 25.32
N LYS A 31 3.85 6.58 24.03
CA LYS A 31 5.00 6.49 23.14
C LYS A 31 6.07 7.35 23.79
N SER A 32 7.27 6.81 23.94
CA SER A 32 8.42 7.63 24.33
C SER A 32 8.46 8.85 23.42
N PRO A 33 8.67 10.06 23.97
CA PRO A 33 8.71 11.26 23.14
C PRO A 33 9.79 11.11 22.07
N VAL A 34 9.43 11.36 20.82
CA VAL A 34 10.36 11.34 19.71
C VAL A 34 11.15 12.65 19.72
N ALA A 35 12.47 12.56 19.56
CA ALA A 35 13.30 13.75 19.37
C ALA A 35 12.99 14.41 18.02
N TYR A 36 12.92 15.73 18.01
CA TYR A 36 12.81 16.48 16.75
C TYR A 36 14.13 17.14 16.39
N PRO A 37 14.51 17.15 15.09
CA PRO A 37 13.85 16.43 13.99
C PRO A 37 14.00 14.91 14.16
N ASP A 38 12.98 14.16 13.72
CA ASP A 38 12.95 12.70 13.88
C ASP A 38 14.16 12.05 13.20
N PRO A 39 15.00 11.30 13.94
CA PRO A 39 16.17 10.62 13.37
C PRO A 39 15.80 9.52 12.37
N ALA A 40 14.57 9.01 12.39
CA ALA A 40 14.08 8.07 11.39
C ALA A 40 14.01 8.68 9.98
N VAL A 41 13.98 10.01 9.86
CA VAL A 41 14.02 10.71 8.56
C VAL A 41 15.45 11.17 8.28
N GLU A 42 16.20 10.38 7.53
CA GLU A 42 17.62 10.59 7.22
C GLU A 42 17.79 11.45 5.96
N ILE A 43 18.68 12.46 6.04
CA ILE A 43 19.17 13.20 4.89
C ILE A 43 20.44 12.50 4.41
N VAL A 44 20.41 11.86 3.25
CA VAL A 44 21.56 11.19 2.64
C VAL A 44 22.33 12.18 1.73
N ASP A 45 21.59 13.02 1.00
CA ASP A 45 22.11 14.09 0.14
C ASP A 45 21.42 15.40 0.51
N PRO A 46 22.11 16.56 0.50
CA PRO A 46 21.53 17.88 0.85
C PRO A 46 20.24 18.24 0.11
N ARG A 47 20.00 17.69 -1.08
CA ARG A 47 18.77 17.88 -1.85
C ARG A 47 17.52 17.42 -1.11
N PHE A 48 17.66 16.46 -0.18
CA PHE A 48 16.54 15.94 0.62
C PHE A 48 16.11 16.90 1.73
N ALA A 49 16.94 17.86 2.14
CA ALA A 49 16.67 18.72 3.29
C ALA A 49 15.31 19.44 3.21
N LYS A 50 14.87 19.85 2.01
CA LYS A 50 13.58 20.53 1.81
C LYS A 50 12.35 19.59 1.99
N TYR A 51 12.55 18.29 1.93
CA TYR A 51 11.48 17.29 2.08
C TYR A 51 11.30 16.84 3.54
N ARG A 52 12.29 17.08 4.39
CA ARG A 52 12.21 16.76 5.82
C ARG A 52 11.52 17.88 6.58
N VAL A 53 10.33 17.61 7.11
CA VAL A 53 9.61 18.53 8.00
C VAL A 53 10.17 18.37 9.42
N LEU A 54 10.79 19.44 9.95
CA LEU A 54 11.54 19.38 11.22
C LEU A 54 10.70 19.02 12.45
N SER A 55 9.39 19.32 12.43
CA SER A 55 8.43 19.05 13.49
C SER A 55 7.52 17.84 13.22
N ALA A 56 7.81 17.05 12.20
CA ALA A 56 7.09 15.82 11.89
C ALA A 56 7.90 14.60 12.34
N ALA A 57 7.19 13.61 12.89
CA ALA A 57 7.75 12.31 13.23
C ALA A 57 7.06 11.19 12.46
N VAL A 58 7.74 10.05 12.33
CA VAL A 58 7.14 8.82 11.83
C VAL A 58 6.15 8.29 12.89
N GLU A 59 4.90 8.17 12.50
CA GLU A 59 3.82 7.68 13.34
C GLU A 59 3.44 6.26 12.93
N ARG A 60 3.29 5.34 13.88
CA ARG A 60 2.63 4.07 13.65
C ARG A 60 1.13 4.25 13.90
N LEU A 61 0.34 4.25 12.84
CA LEU A 61 -1.10 4.47 12.89
C LEU A 61 -1.88 3.22 13.28
N TYR A 62 -1.39 2.04 12.87
CA TYR A 62 -2.04 0.76 13.12
C TYR A 62 -1.01 -0.37 13.15
N THR A 63 -1.33 -1.45 13.88
CA THR A 63 -0.66 -2.74 13.83
C THR A 63 -1.70 -3.85 13.98
N GLY A 64 -1.48 -5.01 13.34
CA GLY A 64 -2.40 -6.15 13.39
C GLY A 64 -2.74 -6.72 12.02
N THR A 65 -1.97 -6.34 10.98
CA THR A 65 -1.95 -7.04 9.68
C THR A 65 -0.97 -8.22 9.74
N ARG A 66 -1.05 -9.09 8.73
CA ARG A 66 -0.01 -10.08 8.45
C ARG A 66 0.95 -9.62 7.37
N TRP A 67 0.41 -8.95 6.35
CA TRP A 67 1.17 -8.30 5.30
C TRP A 67 0.34 -7.13 4.76
N ALA A 68 0.69 -5.92 5.22
CA ALA A 68 0.02 -4.69 4.82
C ALA A 68 0.52 -4.25 3.44
N GLU A 69 -0.40 -3.98 2.52
CA GLU A 69 -0.12 -3.67 1.12
C GLU A 69 -1.09 -2.65 0.54
N GLY A 70 -0.76 -2.15 -0.66
CA GLY A 70 -1.62 -1.38 -1.54
C GLY A 70 -2.36 -0.20 -0.89
N PRO A 71 -1.68 0.70 -0.19
CA PRO A 71 -2.35 1.85 0.41
C PRO A 71 -2.83 2.82 -0.66
N VAL A 72 -4.08 3.32 -0.52
CA VAL A 72 -4.68 4.31 -1.40
C VAL A 72 -5.50 5.32 -0.62
N TRP A 73 -5.28 6.62 -0.89
CA TRP A 73 -5.94 7.71 -0.19
C TRP A 73 -7.21 8.18 -0.91
N PHE A 74 -8.28 8.38 -0.14
CA PHE A 74 -9.54 8.97 -0.57
C PHE A 74 -9.73 10.33 0.10
N GLY A 75 -9.38 11.40 -0.62
CA GLY A 75 -9.40 12.77 -0.09
C GLY A 75 -10.79 13.26 0.25
N ASP A 76 -11.80 12.88 -0.55
CA ASP A 76 -13.20 13.29 -0.36
C ASP A 76 -13.79 12.77 0.96
N GLY A 77 -13.41 11.55 1.35
CA GLY A 77 -13.85 10.91 2.59
C GLY A 77 -12.82 10.97 3.70
N ARG A 78 -11.62 11.54 3.46
CA ARG A 78 -10.50 11.64 4.41
C ARG A 78 -10.15 10.30 5.06
N TYR A 79 -10.00 9.27 4.22
CA TYR A 79 -9.63 7.93 4.67
C TYR A 79 -8.62 7.27 3.75
N LEU A 80 -7.88 6.32 4.31
CA LEU A 80 -6.97 5.43 3.61
C LEU A 80 -7.59 4.04 3.55
N LEU A 81 -7.53 3.40 2.39
CA LEU A 81 -7.71 1.96 2.26
C LEU A 81 -6.35 1.29 2.11
N PHE A 82 -6.21 0.09 2.65
CA PHE A 82 -5.03 -0.74 2.48
C PHE A 82 -5.39 -2.23 2.62
N SER A 83 -4.65 -3.06 1.93
CA SER A 83 -4.84 -4.51 1.91
C SER A 83 -4.11 -5.16 3.08
N ASP A 84 -4.70 -6.20 3.65
CA ASP A 84 -4.07 -7.17 4.55
C ASP A 84 -4.21 -8.53 3.87
N ILE A 85 -3.26 -8.82 2.97
CA ILE A 85 -3.39 -9.87 1.96
C ILE A 85 -3.66 -11.23 2.60
N PRO A 86 -2.80 -11.75 3.53
CA PRO A 86 -2.98 -13.11 4.04
C PRO A 86 -4.24 -13.29 4.90
N ASN A 87 -4.77 -12.19 5.46
CA ASN A 87 -6.03 -12.21 6.19
C ASN A 87 -7.25 -12.03 5.27
N ASN A 88 -7.03 -11.94 3.97
CA ASN A 88 -8.08 -11.80 2.93
C ASN A 88 -9.07 -10.68 3.24
N ARG A 89 -8.54 -9.51 3.60
CA ARG A 89 -9.35 -8.33 3.94
C ARG A 89 -8.69 -7.03 3.46
N MET A 90 -9.53 -6.03 3.22
CA MET A 90 -9.14 -4.65 3.02
C MET A 90 -9.55 -3.85 4.26
N LEU A 91 -8.66 -3.03 4.76
CA LEU A 91 -8.86 -2.19 5.93
C LEU A 91 -9.03 -0.73 5.53
N ARG A 92 -9.74 0.03 6.36
CA ARG A 92 -9.93 1.49 6.23
C ARG A 92 -9.47 2.18 7.50
N TRP A 93 -8.50 3.09 7.37
CA TRP A 93 -8.11 4.03 8.41
C TRP A 93 -8.78 5.38 8.17
N LEU A 94 -9.40 5.96 9.21
CA LEU A 94 -10.06 7.27 9.17
C LEU A 94 -9.15 8.34 9.73
N GLU A 95 -8.93 9.44 8.98
CA GLU A 95 -8.03 10.53 9.42
C GLU A 95 -8.57 11.26 10.64
N ASP A 96 -9.88 11.48 10.73
CA ASP A 96 -10.50 12.27 11.80
C ASP A 96 -10.46 11.58 13.17
N THR A 97 -10.55 10.25 13.21
CA THR A 97 -10.60 9.48 14.46
C THR A 97 -9.37 8.64 14.72
N GLY A 98 -8.56 8.37 13.69
CA GLY A 98 -7.45 7.42 13.75
C GLY A 98 -7.90 5.95 13.83
N GLU A 99 -9.20 5.68 13.75
CA GLU A 99 -9.74 4.32 13.85
C GLU A 99 -9.50 3.52 12.57
N VAL A 100 -9.26 2.21 12.75
CA VAL A 100 -9.18 1.23 11.67
C VAL A 100 -10.36 0.28 11.72
N SER A 101 -11.01 0.08 10.61
CA SER A 101 -12.13 -0.86 10.45
C SER A 101 -11.94 -1.73 9.21
N VAL A 102 -12.65 -2.87 9.16
CA VAL A 102 -12.71 -3.69 7.96
C VAL A 102 -13.58 -2.98 6.92
N PHE A 103 -13.00 -2.70 5.75
CA PHE A 103 -13.71 -2.14 4.60
C PHE A 103 -14.36 -3.23 3.74
N ARG A 104 -13.61 -4.33 3.49
CA ARG A 104 -14.07 -5.46 2.69
C ARG A 104 -13.48 -6.77 3.21
N SER A 105 -14.32 -7.79 3.38
CA SER A 105 -13.92 -9.16 3.70
C SER A 105 -15.00 -10.14 3.19
N PRO A 106 -14.66 -11.16 2.37
CA PRO A 106 -13.36 -11.38 1.77
C PRO A 106 -12.98 -10.30 0.75
N SER A 107 -11.68 -10.04 0.57
CA SER A 107 -11.16 -9.11 -0.43
C SER A 107 -10.59 -9.81 -1.67
N ASN A 108 -10.71 -11.12 -1.76
CA ASN A 108 -10.07 -11.98 -2.76
C ASN A 108 -8.54 -11.84 -2.77
N TYR A 109 -7.97 -11.71 -1.56
CA TYR A 109 -6.54 -11.47 -1.37
C TYR A 109 -6.07 -10.24 -2.18
N SER A 110 -6.81 -9.10 -2.00
CA SER A 110 -6.44 -7.84 -2.64
C SER A 110 -5.02 -7.44 -2.29
N ASN A 111 -4.28 -6.90 -3.26
CA ASN A 111 -2.94 -6.36 -3.11
C ASN A 111 -2.93 -4.85 -3.41
N GLY A 112 -2.37 -4.43 -4.55
CA GLY A 112 -2.28 -3.03 -4.94
C GLY A 112 -3.64 -2.39 -5.20
N ASN A 113 -3.78 -1.14 -4.78
CA ASN A 113 -4.98 -0.36 -4.99
C ASN A 113 -4.62 1.03 -5.55
N SER A 114 -5.52 1.59 -6.33
CA SER A 114 -5.43 2.95 -6.84
C SER A 114 -6.85 3.54 -7.02
N ARG A 115 -6.90 4.78 -7.50
CA ARG A 115 -8.16 5.41 -7.91
C ARG A 115 -8.14 5.68 -9.40
N ASP A 116 -9.27 5.48 -10.06
CA ASP A 116 -9.41 5.95 -11.44
C ASP A 116 -9.68 7.46 -11.48
N ARG A 117 -9.75 8.03 -12.69
CA ARG A 117 -9.97 9.48 -12.89
C ARG A 117 -11.34 9.98 -12.41
N GLN A 118 -12.26 9.07 -12.12
CA GLN A 118 -13.58 9.37 -11.52
C GLN A 118 -13.58 9.13 -10.00
N GLY A 119 -12.41 8.82 -9.41
CA GLY A 119 -12.29 8.59 -7.98
C GLY A 119 -12.73 7.23 -7.48
N ARG A 120 -13.03 6.27 -8.39
CA ARG A 120 -13.45 4.91 -8.03
C ARG A 120 -12.24 4.06 -7.65
N LEU A 121 -12.44 3.12 -6.72
CA LEU A 121 -11.40 2.20 -6.29
C LEU A 121 -11.09 1.18 -7.39
N LEU A 122 -9.81 1.08 -7.74
CA LEU A 122 -9.23 0.00 -8.54
C LEU A 122 -8.47 -0.94 -7.62
N THR A 123 -8.58 -2.25 -7.83
CA THR A 123 -7.96 -3.26 -6.97
C THR A 123 -7.38 -4.40 -7.80
N CYS A 124 -6.13 -4.76 -7.52
CA CYS A 124 -5.51 -6.00 -7.95
C CYS A 124 -5.90 -7.11 -6.96
N GLU A 125 -6.56 -8.17 -7.44
CA GLU A 125 -6.99 -9.29 -6.62
C GLU A 125 -6.16 -10.54 -6.97
N HIS A 126 -5.43 -11.08 -6.00
CA HIS A 126 -4.54 -12.21 -6.19
C HIS A 126 -5.30 -13.51 -6.46
N ASP A 127 -6.24 -13.85 -5.59
CA ASP A 127 -6.88 -15.17 -5.62
C ASP A 127 -7.85 -15.32 -6.80
N SER A 128 -8.60 -14.28 -7.07
CA SER A 128 -9.48 -14.24 -8.24
C SER A 128 -8.75 -13.88 -9.54
N ARG A 129 -7.43 -13.62 -9.47
CA ARG A 129 -6.54 -13.40 -10.63
C ARG A 129 -7.07 -12.33 -11.57
N ARG A 130 -7.45 -11.16 -11.01
CA ARG A 130 -8.15 -10.14 -11.78
C ARG A 130 -7.89 -8.71 -11.32
N LEU A 131 -8.10 -7.78 -12.23
CA LEU A 131 -8.19 -6.35 -11.95
C LEU A 131 -9.67 -5.96 -11.86
N THR A 132 -10.05 -5.26 -10.79
CA THR A 132 -11.43 -4.85 -10.54
C THR A 132 -11.55 -3.35 -10.33
N ARG A 133 -12.78 -2.84 -10.51
CA ARG A 133 -13.19 -1.50 -10.15
C ARG A 133 -14.45 -1.56 -9.27
N THR A 134 -14.38 -0.88 -8.14
CA THR A 134 -15.57 -0.69 -7.29
C THR A 134 -16.27 0.58 -7.73
N GLU A 135 -17.50 0.43 -8.21
CA GLU A 135 -18.34 1.54 -8.68
C GLU A 135 -18.84 2.39 -7.49
N HIS A 136 -19.40 3.58 -7.77
CA HIS A 136 -19.90 4.47 -6.70
C HIS A 136 -21.08 3.90 -5.91
N ASP A 137 -21.83 2.95 -6.48
CA ASP A 137 -22.90 2.21 -5.80
C ASP A 137 -22.40 1.01 -4.98
N GLY A 138 -21.08 0.77 -4.97
CA GLY A 138 -20.42 -0.33 -4.27
C GLY A 138 -20.35 -1.65 -5.07
N THR A 139 -20.91 -1.72 -6.28
CA THR A 139 -20.78 -2.90 -7.13
C THR A 139 -19.35 -3.07 -7.63
N ILE A 140 -18.93 -4.31 -7.85
CA ILE A 140 -17.57 -4.64 -8.33
C ILE A 140 -17.67 -5.03 -9.80
N THR A 141 -17.00 -4.24 -10.64
CA THR A 141 -16.84 -4.51 -12.07
C THR A 141 -15.47 -5.18 -12.31
N VAL A 142 -15.48 -6.38 -12.89
CA VAL A 142 -14.24 -7.01 -13.36
C VAL A 142 -13.76 -6.27 -14.60
N LEU A 143 -12.58 -5.68 -14.56
CA LEU A 143 -11.97 -4.97 -15.68
C LEU A 143 -11.20 -5.93 -16.61
N MET A 144 -10.43 -6.85 -16.02
CA MET A 144 -9.67 -7.85 -16.73
C MET A 144 -9.37 -9.04 -15.83
N ASP A 145 -9.52 -10.25 -16.32
CA ASP A 145 -9.19 -11.52 -15.64
C ASP A 145 -8.45 -12.53 -16.57
N HIS A 146 -8.49 -12.29 -17.87
CA HIS A 146 -7.84 -13.12 -18.88
C HIS A 146 -7.07 -12.27 -19.89
N PHE A 147 -5.99 -12.85 -20.43
CA PHE A 147 -5.27 -12.33 -21.59
C PHE A 147 -5.05 -13.44 -22.60
N GLN A 148 -5.48 -13.24 -23.86
CA GLN A 148 -5.40 -14.23 -24.94
C GLN A 148 -6.00 -15.61 -24.55
N GLY A 149 -7.13 -15.59 -23.84
CA GLY A 149 -7.84 -16.79 -23.40
C GLY A 149 -7.26 -17.51 -22.18
N LYS A 150 -6.19 -17.00 -21.59
CA LYS A 150 -5.57 -17.55 -20.38
C LYS A 150 -5.82 -16.62 -19.18
N PRO A 151 -6.05 -17.16 -17.97
CA PRO A 151 -6.20 -16.33 -16.78
C PRO A 151 -4.92 -15.55 -16.49
N LEU A 152 -5.05 -14.34 -15.95
CA LEU A 152 -3.92 -13.57 -15.41
C LEU A 152 -3.18 -14.39 -14.35
N ASN A 153 -1.94 -14.04 -14.02
CA ASN A 153 -1.22 -14.76 -12.97
C ASN A 153 -1.78 -14.37 -11.58
N ALA A 154 -1.46 -13.21 -11.09
CA ALA A 154 -2.02 -12.56 -9.92
C ALA A 154 -1.59 -11.09 -9.97
N PRO A 155 -2.45 -10.18 -10.45
CA PRO A 155 -2.13 -8.75 -10.53
C PRO A 155 -1.67 -8.18 -9.20
N ASN A 156 -0.63 -7.33 -9.22
CA ASN A 156 0.05 -6.89 -8.01
C ASN A 156 -0.14 -5.38 -7.74
N ASP A 157 0.44 -4.48 -8.51
CA ASP A 157 0.32 -3.02 -8.33
C ASP A 157 -0.12 -2.33 -9.63
N LEU A 158 -0.60 -1.10 -9.54
CA LEU A 158 -1.17 -0.39 -10.69
C LEU A 158 -0.97 1.12 -10.62
N ALA A 159 -0.90 1.74 -11.80
CA ALA A 159 -0.88 3.17 -12.00
C ALA A 159 -1.90 3.58 -13.06
N VAL A 160 -2.54 4.74 -12.90
CA VAL A 160 -3.53 5.26 -13.85
C VAL A 160 -2.95 6.45 -14.59
N HIS A 161 -2.86 6.33 -15.91
CA HIS A 161 -2.39 7.37 -16.80
C HIS A 161 -3.48 8.45 -17.02
N SER A 162 -3.12 9.66 -17.44
CA SER A 162 -4.04 10.80 -17.64
C SER A 162 -5.13 10.54 -18.68
N ASP A 163 -4.89 9.63 -19.65
CA ASP A 163 -5.89 9.18 -20.61
C ASP A 163 -6.93 8.20 -20.03
N GLY A 164 -6.79 7.82 -18.75
CA GLY A 164 -7.64 6.87 -18.06
C GLY A 164 -7.20 5.41 -18.19
N ALA A 165 -6.19 5.09 -18.99
CA ALA A 165 -5.65 3.75 -19.11
C ALA A 165 -5.02 3.28 -17.80
N ILE A 166 -5.21 2.02 -17.47
CA ILE A 166 -4.69 1.38 -16.27
C ILE A 166 -3.48 0.55 -16.65
N TRP A 167 -2.35 0.85 -16.03
CA TRP A 167 -1.10 0.11 -16.21
C TRP A 167 -0.88 -0.72 -14.96
N PHE A 168 -0.71 -2.04 -15.09
CA PHE A 168 -0.59 -2.92 -13.93
C PHE A 168 0.42 -4.03 -14.16
N THR A 169 0.97 -4.54 -13.07
CA THR A 169 1.96 -5.63 -13.03
C THR A 169 1.29 -6.94 -12.65
N ASP A 170 1.76 -8.06 -13.24
CA ASP A 170 1.20 -9.41 -13.05
C ASP A 170 2.30 -10.45 -12.75
N PRO A 171 3.04 -10.32 -11.62
CA PRO A 171 4.16 -11.20 -11.27
C PRO A 171 3.74 -12.57 -10.80
N GLY A 172 2.50 -12.72 -10.30
CA GLY A 172 1.93 -13.99 -9.87
C GLY A 172 2.22 -14.40 -8.43
N TYR A 173 2.54 -13.47 -7.52
CA TYR A 173 2.79 -13.81 -6.10
C TYR A 173 1.62 -14.55 -5.46
N GLY A 174 0.38 -14.15 -5.75
CA GLY A 174 -0.83 -14.76 -5.20
C GLY A 174 -1.06 -16.23 -5.57
N ILE A 175 -0.37 -16.75 -6.61
CA ILE A 175 -0.47 -18.16 -7.03
C ILE A 175 0.78 -18.99 -6.74
N MET A 176 1.82 -18.40 -6.12
CA MET A 176 3.04 -19.13 -5.76
C MET A 176 2.85 -20.03 -4.53
N SER A 177 1.99 -19.63 -3.60
CA SER A 177 1.74 -20.34 -2.35
C SER A 177 0.27 -20.17 -1.90
N ASN A 178 -0.10 -20.81 -0.78
CA ASN A 178 -1.41 -20.64 -0.14
C ASN A 178 -1.39 -19.59 0.97
N TYR A 179 -0.55 -18.57 0.87
CA TYR A 179 -0.42 -17.51 1.88
C TYR A 179 -1.08 -16.20 1.44
N GLU A 180 -0.86 -15.79 0.20
CA GLU A 180 -1.41 -14.56 -0.37
C GLU A 180 -2.48 -14.83 -1.45
N GLY A 181 -3.02 -16.04 -1.48
CA GLY A 181 -4.00 -16.55 -2.42
C GLY A 181 -3.99 -18.07 -2.40
N HIS A 182 -4.30 -18.70 -3.52
CA HIS A 182 -4.24 -20.15 -3.65
C HIS A 182 -3.26 -20.55 -4.76
N LYS A 183 -2.39 -21.53 -4.43
CA LYS A 183 -1.39 -22.02 -5.38
C LYS A 183 -2.04 -22.51 -6.68
N ALA A 184 -1.55 -21.97 -7.79
CA ALA A 184 -2.00 -22.33 -9.14
C ALA A 184 -0.82 -22.36 -10.14
N ALA A 185 -1.06 -22.88 -11.34
CA ALA A 185 -0.06 -22.85 -12.41
C ALA A 185 0.05 -21.47 -13.04
N PHE A 186 1.25 -21.09 -13.44
CA PHE A 186 1.50 -19.97 -14.33
C PHE A 186 1.12 -20.36 -15.76
N GLU A 187 0.19 -19.64 -16.37
CA GLU A 187 -0.24 -19.86 -17.75
C GLU A 187 0.23 -18.76 -18.68
N LEU A 188 0.61 -17.61 -18.12
CA LEU A 188 1.20 -16.46 -18.80
C LEU A 188 2.58 -16.17 -18.24
N PRO A 189 3.49 -15.56 -19.01
CA PRO A 189 4.69 -14.93 -18.46
C PRO A 189 4.32 -13.82 -17.47
N ALA A 190 5.27 -13.47 -16.60
CA ALA A 190 5.11 -12.27 -15.79
C ALA A 190 5.19 -11.03 -16.70
N ASN A 191 4.10 -10.33 -16.83
CA ASN A 191 3.96 -9.20 -17.74
C ASN A 191 3.57 -7.92 -17.01
N VAL A 192 3.82 -6.81 -17.66
CA VAL A 192 3.19 -5.52 -17.37
C VAL A 192 2.21 -5.22 -18.49
N TYR A 193 0.99 -4.88 -18.12
CA TYR A 193 -0.11 -4.61 -19.04
C TYR A 193 -0.51 -3.14 -19.03
N ARG A 194 -0.97 -2.65 -20.19
CA ARG A 194 -1.80 -1.46 -20.32
C ARG A 194 -3.20 -1.89 -20.74
N LEU A 195 -4.19 -1.51 -19.96
CA LEU A 195 -5.61 -1.77 -20.19
C LEU A 195 -6.36 -0.46 -20.45
N ASP A 196 -7.10 -0.38 -21.54
CA ASP A 196 -8.13 0.64 -21.73
C ASP A 196 -9.41 0.18 -21.00
N PRO A 197 -9.85 0.88 -19.95
CA PRO A 197 -10.99 0.43 -19.16
C PRO A 197 -12.35 0.58 -19.89
N ASN A 198 -12.39 1.31 -21.01
CA ASN A 198 -13.63 1.52 -21.79
C ASN A 198 -13.79 0.44 -22.85
N THR A 199 -12.74 0.15 -23.63
CA THR A 199 -12.77 -0.87 -24.70
C THR A 199 -12.47 -2.26 -24.17
N ARG A 200 -11.85 -2.38 -23.00
CA ARG A 200 -11.32 -3.63 -22.40
C ARG A 200 -10.17 -4.23 -23.21
N GLU A 201 -9.59 -3.46 -24.12
CA GLU A 201 -8.39 -3.86 -24.85
C GLU A 201 -7.15 -3.75 -23.96
N ALA A 202 -6.40 -4.83 -23.87
CA ALA A 202 -5.15 -4.90 -23.12
C ALA A 202 -3.99 -5.23 -24.02
N THR A 203 -2.82 -4.63 -23.73
CA THR A 203 -1.55 -4.89 -24.42
C THR A 203 -0.46 -5.16 -23.40
N VAL A 204 0.46 -6.06 -23.71
CA VAL A 204 1.70 -6.23 -22.95
C VAL A 204 2.64 -5.09 -23.32
N VAL A 205 3.10 -4.35 -22.32
CA VAL A 205 4.03 -3.22 -22.50
C VAL A 205 5.45 -3.56 -22.05
N VAL A 206 5.61 -4.52 -21.11
CA VAL A 206 6.89 -5.12 -20.71
C VAL A 206 6.66 -6.61 -20.46
N GLY A 207 7.52 -7.46 -21.01
CA GLY A 207 7.46 -8.91 -20.88
C GLY A 207 8.82 -9.56 -20.64
N ASP A 208 9.82 -8.78 -20.22
CA ASP A 208 11.20 -9.22 -19.99
C ASP A 208 11.68 -9.03 -18.55
N MET A 209 10.75 -8.88 -17.62
CA MET A 209 11.01 -8.82 -16.17
C MET A 209 10.70 -10.18 -15.53
N ASP A 210 11.40 -10.49 -14.43
CA ASP A 210 11.13 -11.75 -13.72
C ASP A 210 9.91 -11.61 -12.81
N LYS A 211 9.86 -10.55 -11.99
CA LYS A 211 8.76 -10.27 -11.04
C LYS A 211 8.43 -8.76 -11.03
N PRO A 212 7.76 -8.25 -12.09
CA PRO A 212 7.35 -6.85 -12.10
C PRO A 212 6.40 -6.58 -10.92
N ASN A 213 6.72 -5.55 -10.09
CA ASN A 213 6.01 -5.26 -8.86
C ASN A 213 5.53 -3.80 -8.85
N GLY A 214 6.06 -2.94 -7.98
CA GLY A 214 5.66 -1.54 -7.89
C GLY A 214 5.79 -0.79 -9.21
N ILE A 215 4.82 0.08 -9.50
CA ILE A 215 4.72 0.82 -10.76
C ILE A 215 4.25 2.25 -10.53
N CYS A 216 4.92 3.24 -11.12
CA CYS A 216 4.45 4.63 -11.09
C CYS A 216 4.95 5.44 -12.29
N PHE A 217 4.17 6.44 -12.67
CA PHE A 217 4.58 7.45 -13.66
C PHE A 217 5.37 8.58 -13.00
N SER A 218 6.25 9.23 -13.81
CA SER A 218 6.75 10.57 -13.47
C SER A 218 5.60 11.58 -13.48
N PRO A 219 5.75 12.77 -12.83
CA PRO A 219 4.67 13.78 -12.78
C PRO A 219 4.17 14.24 -14.16
N ASP A 220 5.05 14.27 -15.15
CA ASP A 220 4.75 14.64 -16.54
C ASP A 220 4.33 13.45 -17.41
N GLU A 221 4.21 12.26 -16.82
CA GLU A 221 3.86 10.99 -17.46
C GLU A 221 4.75 10.59 -18.64
N LYS A 222 5.93 11.23 -18.79
CA LYS A 222 6.89 10.87 -19.85
C LYS A 222 7.79 9.69 -19.50
N LYS A 223 7.80 9.29 -18.23
CA LYS A 223 8.54 8.12 -17.73
C LYS A 223 7.62 7.21 -16.95
N LEU A 224 7.89 5.90 -17.05
CA LEU A 224 7.29 4.88 -16.21
C LEU A 224 8.41 4.14 -15.48
N TYR A 225 8.28 4.06 -14.16
CA TYR A 225 9.18 3.29 -13.30
C TYR A 225 8.50 1.98 -12.92
N ILE A 226 9.25 0.88 -12.98
CA ILE A 226 8.76 -0.46 -12.62
C ILE A 226 9.85 -1.17 -11.82
N VAL A 227 9.46 -1.73 -10.69
CA VAL A 227 10.32 -2.54 -9.83
C VAL A 227 10.37 -3.97 -10.36
N ASP A 228 11.56 -4.59 -10.37
CA ASP A 228 11.71 -6.03 -10.56
C ASP A 228 12.17 -6.66 -9.24
N THR A 229 11.29 -7.43 -8.61
CA THR A 229 11.56 -8.14 -7.35
C THR A 229 11.96 -9.59 -7.56
N GLY A 230 12.32 -9.96 -8.79
CA GLY A 230 12.82 -11.30 -9.13
C GLY A 230 14.04 -11.68 -8.32
N GLU A 231 14.19 -12.98 -8.06
CA GLU A 231 15.36 -13.48 -7.35
C GLU A 231 16.61 -13.38 -8.24
N PRO A 232 17.72 -12.85 -7.71
CA PRO A 232 18.97 -12.82 -8.41
C PRO A 232 19.40 -14.25 -8.83
N LYS A 233 19.78 -14.43 -10.09
CA LYS A 233 20.26 -15.72 -10.60
C LYS A 233 21.66 -16.04 -10.09
N HIS A 234 22.45 -14.98 -9.81
CA HIS A 234 23.80 -15.08 -9.28
C HIS A 234 24.00 -14.09 -8.13
N PRO A 235 24.87 -14.40 -7.14
CA PRO A 235 25.28 -13.43 -6.14
C PRO A 235 25.83 -12.15 -6.80
N GLY A 236 25.24 -11.00 -6.46
CA GLY A 236 25.61 -9.70 -7.01
C GLY A 236 24.80 -9.24 -8.22
N ASP A 237 23.89 -10.03 -8.72
CA ASP A 237 22.93 -9.59 -9.73
C ASP A 237 22.10 -8.39 -9.20
N PRO A 238 21.78 -7.42 -10.06
CA PRO A 238 21.04 -6.26 -9.64
C PRO A 238 19.59 -6.62 -9.28
N ARG A 239 19.03 -5.86 -8.33
CA ARG A 239 17.59 -5.80 -8.02
C ARG A 239 17.07 -4.44 -8.48
N PRO A 240 16.72 -4.29 -9.75
CA PRO A 240 16.53 -2.99 -10.35
C PRO A 240 15.14 -2.41 -10.11
N ILE A 241 15.10 -1.09 -9.96
CA ILE A 241 13.99 -0.29 -10.47
C ILE A 241 14.37 0.06 -11.91
N ARG A 242 13.51 -0.29 -12.87
CA ARG A 242 13.70 0.05 -14.28
C ARG A 242 12.91 1.32 -14.61
N VAL A 243 13.43 2.09 -15.57
CA VAL A 243 12.73 3.25 -16.11
C VAL A 243 12.60 3.13 -17.62
N TYR A 244 11.44 3.51 -18.12
CA TYR A 244 11.10 3.53 -19.54
C TYR A 244 10.64 4.92 -19.94
N ASP A 245 10.88 5.30 -21.18
CA ASP A 245 10.27 6.48 -21.77
C ASP A 245 8.88 6.09 -22.32
N VAL A 246 7.86 6.87 -21.97
CA VAL A 246 6.47 6.67 -22.43
C VAL A 246 6.29 7.33 -23.79
N ASP A 247 5.89 6.54 -24.76
CA ASP A 247 5.65 6.98 -26.14
C ASP A 247 4.15 7.09 -26.40
N ASN A 248 3.68 8.34 -26.56
CA ASN A 248 2.27 8.68 -26.84
C ASN A 248 1.25 8.03 -25.86
N GLY A 249 1.63 7.82 -24.58
CA GLY A 249 0.76 7.23 -23.57
C GLY A 249 0.37 5.75 -23.81
N THR A 250 0.97 5.08 -24.78
CA THR A 250 0.55 3.72 -25.18
C THR A 250 1.66 2.70 -25.25
N ARG A 251 2.91 3.11 -25.38
CA ARG A 251 4.08 2.24 -25.56
C ARG A 251 5.23 2.68 -24.68
N LEU A 252 6.14 1.76 -24.44
CA LEU A 252 7.39 2.02 -23.72
C LEU A 252 8.59 1.87 -24.65
N LYS A 253 9.59 2.73 -24.45
CA LYS A 253 10.87 2.73 -25.17
C LYS A 253 12.02 2.90 -24.19
N ASN A 254 13.23 2.62 -24.65
CA ASN A 254 14.49 2.93 -23.96
C ASN A 254 14.54 2.41 -22.51
N GLY A 255 14.04 1.17 -22.29
CA GLY A 255 14.09 0.53 -21.00
C GLY A 255 15.52 0.40 -20.47
N ARG A 256 15.78 0.88 -19.24
CA ARG A 256 17.08 0.85 -18.60
C ARG A 256 16.96 0.76 -17.10
N GLN A 257 18.02 0.35 -16.43
CA GLN A 257 18.10 0.43 -14.99
C GLN A 257 18.08 1.91 -14.56
N PHE A 258 17.17 2.24 -13.64
CA PHE A 258 17.16 3.54 -12.95
C PHE A 258 18.07 3.48 -11.72
N VAL A 259 17.81 2.53 -10.81
CA VAL A 259 18.64 2.27 -9.64
C VAL A 259 18.77 0.78 -9.39
N ASN A 260 19.78 0.39 -8.61
CA ASN A 260 19.95 -0.95 -8.10
C ASN A 260 19.69 -0.95 -6.59
N MET A 261 18.74 -1.74 -6.12
CA MET A 261 18.35 -1.84 -4.72
C MET A 261 19.14 -2.88 -3.93
N ALA A 262 20.02 -3.66 -4.60
CA ALA A 262 20.86 -4.62 -3.88
C ALA A 262 21.69 -3.93 -2.75
N PRO A 263 21.86 -4.58 -1.57
CA PRO A 263 21.56 -5.96 -1.24
C PRO A 263 20.11 -6.25 -0.78
N GLY A 264 19.28 -5.22 -0.63
CA GLY A 264 17.84 -5.37 -0.37
C GLY A 264 17.01 -5.38 -1.62
N SER A 265 15.73 -5.08 -1.50
CA SER A 265 14.76 -4.99 -2.60
C SER A 265 13.88 -3.76 -2.45
N SER A 266 13.39 -3.26 -3.59
CA SER A 266 12.24 -2.36 -3.67
C SER A 266 10.96 -3.18 -3.75
N ASP A 267 9.81 -2.54 -3.46
CA ASP A 267 8.48 -3.11 -3.63
C ASP A 267 7.56 -2.06 -4.27
N GLY A 268 6.54 -1.54 -3.60
CA GLY A 268 5.74 -0.44 -4.13
C GLY A 268 6.54 0.87 -4.28
N ILE A 269 6.19 1.67 -5.28
CA ILE A 269 6.86 2.96 -5.57
C ILE A 269 5.86 4.03 -5.92
N ARG A 270 6.16 5.29 -5.59
CA ARG A 270 5.38 6.47 -6.02
C ARG A 270 6.32 7.65 -6.34
N CYS A 271 5.89 8.53 -7.24
CA CYS A 271 6.59 9.79 -7.50
C CYS A 271 5.98 10.94 -6.71
N ASP A 272 6.83 11.90 -6.30
CA ASP A 272 6.39 13.22 -5.87
C ASP A 272 6.34 14.21 -7.04
N VAL A 273 5.81 15.40 -6.80
CA VAL A 273 5.67 16.46 -7.83
C VAL A 273 7.00 16.98 -8.38
N ASP A 274 8.10 16.79 -7.66
CA ASP A 274 9.45 17.13 -8.09
C ASP A 274 10.11 16.02 -8.93
N GLY A 275 9.41 14.87 -9.10
CA GLY A 275 9.87 13.72 -9.88
C GLY A 275 10.79 12.78 -9.11
N ASN A 276 10.93 12.94 -7.78
CA ASN A 276 11.65 11.94 -7.00
C ASN A 276 10.83 10.65 -6.90
N VAL A 277 11.51 9.51 -6.96
CA VAL A 277 10.91 8.20 -6.76
C VAL A 277 11.06 7.80 -5.29
N TRP A 278 9.94 7.66 -4.60
CA TRP A 278 9.83 7.15 -3.25
C TRP A 278 9.57 5.66 -3.34
N SER A 279 10.52 4.87 -2.83
CA SER A 279 10.55 3.42 -2.97
C SER A 279 10.37 2.75 -1.61
N ALA A 280 9.33 1.97 -1.46
CA ALA A 280 9.23 1.01 -0.36
C ALA A 280 10.42 0.04 -0.44
N ALA A 281 11.04 -0.25 0.71
CA ALA A 281 12.29 -0.98 0.77
C ALA A 281 12.31 -1.98 1.93
N GLY A 282 12.93 -3.13 1.67
CA GLY A 282 13.11 -4.18 2.66
C GLY A 282 14.04 -5.29 2.18
N TRP A 283 14.07 -6.40 2.94
CA TRP A 283 14.84 -7.60 2.61
C TRP A 283 16.34 -7.36 2.51
N GLY A 284 16.82 -6.26 3.09
CA GLY A 284 18.23 -5.88 3.15
C GLY A 284 18.84 -6.04 4.54
N PRO A 285 20.07 -5.55 4.74
CA PRO A 285 20.71 -5.52 6.04
C PRO A 285 20.00 -4.57 7.02
N ASP A 286 20.41 -4.59 8.27
CA ASP A 286 19.90 -3.69 9.31
C ASP A 286 19.92 -2.23 8.84
N GLY A 287 18.81 -1.52 9.08
CA GLY A 287 18.62 -0.14 8.65
C GLY A 287 18.20 0.03 7.17
N PHE A 288 17.98 -1.06 6.43
CA PHE A 288 17.50 -0.98 5.04
C PHE A 288 15.98 -0.78 4.94
N ASN A 289 15.24 -1.29 5.93
CA ASN A 289 13.77 -1.26 5.91
C ASN A 289 13.22 0.16 5.99
N GLY A 290 12.18 0.42 5.21
CA GLY A 290 11.46 1.69 5.20
C GLY A 290 11.25 2.26 3.82
N VAL A 291 11.60 3.52 3.59
CA VAL A 291 11.46 4.19 2.29
C VAL A 291 12.79 4.79 1.86
N HIS A 292 13.22 4.50 0.65
CA HIS A 292 14.38 5.11 -0.01
C HIS A 292 13.89 6.12 -1.05
N VAL A 293 14.44 7.33 -1.05
CA VAL A 293 14.04 8.42 -1.94
C VAL A 293 15.14 8.70 -2.94
N PHE A 294 14.83 8.53 -4.21
CA PHE A 294 15.76 8.75 -5.31
C PHE A 294 15.37 9.99 -6.11
N ALA A 295 16.33 10.88 -6.34
CA ALA A 295 16.13 12.00 -7.26
C ALA A 295 15.95 11.49 -8.71
N PRO A 296 15.45 12.33 -9.65
CA PRO A 296 15.24 11.93 -11.05
C PRO A 296 16.48 11.43 -11.78
N ASP A 297 17.67 11.74 -11.27
CA ASP A 297 18.97 11.26 -11.77
C ASP A 297 19.40 9.89 -11.20
N GLY A 298 18.58 9.30 -10.32
CA GLY A 298 18.83 8.00 -9.68
C GLY A 298 19.71 8.07 -8.41
N VAL A 299 20.10 9.26 -7.96
CA VAL A 299 20.86 9.42 -6.72
C VAL A 299 19.95 9.24 -5.51
N LEU A 300 20.34 8.40 -4.55
CA LEU A 300 19.68 8.26 -3.26
C LEU A 300 19.86 9.56 -2.46
N ILE A 301 18.76 10.25 -2.17
CA ILE A 301 18.81 11.54 -1.48
C ILE A 301 18.35 11.49 -0.03
N GLY A 302 17.47 10.54 0.33
CA GLY A 302 16.96 10.42 1.70
C GLY A 302 16.44 9.03 2.00
N ARG A 303 16.24 8.76 3.30
CA ARG A 303 15.58 7.54 3.78
C ARG A 303 14.60 7.87 4.89
N ILE A 304 13.56 7.06 4.98
CA ILE A 304 12.69 6.99 6.15
C ILE A 304 12.83 5.58 6.71
N HIS A 305 13.45 5.46 7.86
CA HIS A 305 13.70 4.18 8.51
C HIS A 305 12.45 3.67 9.21
N LEU A 306 12.13 2.40 8.98
CA LEU A 306 11.07 1.67 9.69
C LEU A 306 11.64 0.43 10.37
N PRO A 307 11.02 -0.04 11.47
CA PRO A 307 11.45 -1.27 12.14
C PRO A 307 11.08 -2.55 11.38
N GLU A 308 10.27 -2.43 10.34
CA GLU A 308 9.75 -3.54 9.52
C GLU A 308 9.91 -3.21 8.03
N THR A 309 9.92 -4.27 7.20
CA THR A 309 9.92 -4.12 5.74
C THR A 309 8.71 -3.30 5.28
N CYS A 310 8.96 -2.25 4.53
CA CYS A 310 7.92 -1.50 3.85
C CYS A 310 7.59 -2.19 2.52
N ALA A 311 6.32 -2.55 2.33
CA ALA A 311 5.85 -3.20 1.13
C ALA A 311 5.34 -2.19 0.10
N ASN A 312 4.55 -1.19 0.53
CA ASN A 312 4.00 -0.20 -0.41
C ASN A 312 3.76 1.14 0.29
N LEU A 313 3.54 2.18 -0.49
CA LEU A 313 3.33 3.52 0.03
C LEU A 313 2.39 4.34 -0.87
N CYS A 314 1.76 5.37 -0.30
CA CYS A 314 1.05 6.37 -1.06
C CYS A 314 1.10 7.73 -0.37
N PHE A 315 0.95 8.79 -1.14
CA PHE A 315 0.74 10.12 -0.60
C PHE A 315 -0.74 10.37 -0.36
N GLY A 316 -1.07 11.08 0.72
CA GLY A 316 -2.42 11.45 1.07
C GLY A 316 -2.47 12.60 2.06
N GLY A 317 -3.57 12.71 2.81
CA GLY A 317 -3.87 13.88 3.63
C GLY A 317 -4.42 15.04 2.80
N ALA A 318 -4.86 16.11 3.47
CA ALA A 318 -5.54 17.24 2.84
C ALA A 318 -4.69 17.97 1.79
N LYS A 319 -3.36 17.90 1.90
CA LYS A 319 -2.39 18.54 1.00
C LYS A 319 -1.56 17.53 0.20
N LYS A 320 -1.95 16.26 0.17
CA LYS A 320 -1.17 15.17 -0.45
C LYS A 320 0.31 15.10 -0.01
N ASN A 321 0.62 15.61 1.19
CA ASN A 321 1.96 15.67 1.76
C ASN A 321 2.14 14.79 3.00
N ARG A 322 1.20 13.90 3.26
CA ARG A 322 1.33 12.84 4.26
C ARG A 322 1.64 11.53 3.55
N LEU A 323 2.84 11.02 3.75
CA LEU A 323 3.26 9.74 3.20
C LEU A 323 2.74 8.64 4.11
N PHE A 324 1.92 7.75 3.58
CA PHE A 324 1.48 6.52 4.23
C PHE A 324 2.33 5.34 3.75
N MET A 325 2.72 4.47 4.67
CA MET A 325 3.64 3.36 4.43
C MET A 325 3.00 2.09 5.00
N ALA A 326 2.61 1.17 4.12
CA ALA A 326 2.17 -0.17 4.49
C ALA A 326 3.41 -1.04 4.68
N ALA A 327 3.61 -1.52 5.91
CA ALA A 327 4.84 -2.22 6.27
C ALA A 327 4.52 -3.47 7.09
N SER A 328 4.77 -4.63 6.53
CA SER A 328 4.57 -5.95 7.17
C SER A 328 3.30 -6.03 8.03
N GLN A 329 3.42 -5.78 9.35
CA GLN A 329 2.30 -5.89 10.30
C GLN A 329 1.62 -4.56 10.61
N SER A 330 2.09 -3.44 10.05
CA SER A 330 1.70 -2.10 10.51
C SER A 330 1.46 -1.12 9.36
N LEU A 331 0.69 -0.07 9.68
CA LEU A 331 0.56 1.13 8.86
C LEU A 331 1.30 2.27 9.55
N TYR A 332 2.22 2.92 8.83
CA TYR A 332 2.93 4.11 9.29
C TYR A 332 2.57 5.33 8.45
N ALA A 333 2.84 6.52 8.99
CA ALA A 333 2.75 7.76 8.23
C ALA A 333 3.76 8.80 8.72
N VAL A 334 4.13 9.72 7.83
CA VAL A 334 4.94 10.90 8.16
C VAL A 334 4.56 12.07 7.24
N TYR A 335 4.57 13.30 7.76
CA TYR A 335 4.43 14.49 6.92
C TYR A 335 5.77 14.84 6.29
N VAL A 336 5.74 15.18 5.01
CA VAL A 336 6.91 15.53 4.19
C VAL A 336 6.72 16.88 3.51
N GLY A 337 7.82 17.50 3.09
CA GLY A 337 7.85 18.83 2.45
C GLY A 337 7.58 18.78 0.94
N THR A 338 6.83 17.80 0.46
CA THR A 338 6.41 17.66 -0.94
C THR A 338 5.05 17.01 -1.03
N GLU A 339 4.47 16.99 -2.23
CA GLU A 339 3.19 16.36 -2.53
C GLU A 339 3.37 15.16 -3.46
N GLY A 340 2.49 14.18 -3.35
CA GLY A 340 2.44 13.08 -4.31
C GLY A 340 1.99 13.54 -5.69
N ALA A 341 2.63 13.02 -6.73
CA ALA A 341 2.29 13.35 -8.13
C ALA A 341 1.01 12.69 -8.62
N GLN A 342 0.59 11.58 -8.01
CA GLN A 342 -0.58 10.82 -8.44
C GLN A 342 -1.87 11.65 -8.35
N VAL A 343 -2.68 11.59 -9.41
CA VAL A 343 -4.00 12.24 -9.52
C VAL A 343 -5.03 11.18 -9.92
N PRO A 344 -6.23 11.20 -9.35
CA PRO A 344 -6.70 11.95 -8.21
C PRO A 344 -6.10 11.58 -6.91
#